data_7efadd205ce1e70f94bcfb397f86f82b
#
_entry.id   7efadd205ce1e70f94bcfb397f86f82b
#
_cell.length_a   1.000
_cell.length_b   1.000
_cell.length_c   1.000
_cell.angle_alpha   90.00
_cell.angle_beta   90.00
_cell.angle_gamma   90.00
#
_symmetry.space_group_name_H-M   'P 1'
#
loop_
_entity.id
_entity.type
_entity.pdbx_description
1 polymer ?
#
loop_
_entity_poly.entity_id
_entity_poly.type
_entity_poly.pdbx_seq_one_letter_code
_entity_poly.pdbx_strand_id
1 'polypeptide(L)'
;MKTGLRFFDRNVIRKEENGMTIVLQKACVCIDDVEGLSNAFNLIPAVRSLITAHNSYYEDENGVAYLVFEGKGISRCNHEDTYDEKIGFRIAETRAQKDVFNKAAKFFNGITYFIEKVFYDDLMDKLTTITDAVYACNDHELDIK
;
A
#
# COMPACT_ATOMS: atom_id res chain seq x y z
N MET A 1 16.43 7.58 2.94
CA MET A 1 15.23 6.95 3.54
C MET A 1 15.06 5.55 2.98
N LYS A 2 14.94 4.58 3.86
CA LYS A 2 14.71 3.19 3.44
C LYS A 2 13.21 2.92 3.38
N THR A 3 12.70 2.60 2.20
CA THR A 3 11.27 2.30 2.01
C THR A 3 10.91 0.84 2.32
N GLY A 4 11.92 -0.04 2.42
CA GLY A 4 11.69 -1.48 2.54
C GLY A 4 11.29 -2.17 1.23
N LEU A 5 11.00 -1.40 0.19
CA LEU A 5 10.69 -1.93 -1.13
C LEU A 5 11.97 -2.32 -1.87
N ARG A 6 11.98 -3.53 -2.42
CA ARG A 6 13.09 -4.02 -3.24
C ARG A 6 12.67 -4.01 -4.70
N PHE A 7 13.36 -3.24 -5.53
CA PHE A 7 13.12 -3.19 -6.96
C PHE A 7 13.66 -4.44 -7.65
N PHE A 8 12.88 -4.97 -8.57
CA PHE A 8 13.24 -6.09 -9.40
C PHE A 8 12.50 -6.00 -10.74
N ASP A 9 12.91 -6.79 -11.72
CA ASP A 9 12.22 -6.95 -13.01
C ASP A 9 11.86 -5.61 -13.67
N ARG A 10 12.85 -5.06 -14.39
CA ARG A 10 12.70 -3.80 -15.10
C ARG A 10 12.69 -4.04 -16.61
N ASN A 11 11.67 -3.55 -17.29
CA ASN A 11 11.57 -3.56 -18.75
C ASN A 11 11.68 -2.14 -19.29
N VAL A 12 12.51 -1.96 -20.30
CA VAL A 12 12.71 -0.68 -20.99
C VAL A 12 12.29 -0.82 -22.43
N ILE A 13 11.37 0.02 -22.86
CA ILE A 13 10.88 0.08 -24.23
C ILE A 13 11.27 1.43 -24.81
N ARG A 14 12.05 1.43 -25.88
CA ARG A 14 12.49 2.65 -26.57
C ARG A 14 11.81 2.75 -27.92
N LYS A 15 11.19 3.89 -28.16
CA LYS A 15 10.58 4.23 -29.46
C LYS A 15 11.31 5.44 -30.02
N GLU A 16 12.44 5.18 -30.69
CA GLU A 16 13.31 6.23 -31.21
C GLU A 16 12.58 7.18 -32.17
N GLU A 17 11.66 6.65 -32.98
CA GLU A 17 10.85 7.44 -33.90
C GLU A 17 10.11 8.58 -33.23
N ASN A 18 9.67 8.36 -31.99
CA ASN A 18 8.90 9.34 -31.21
C ASN A 18 9.72 9.98 -30.10
N GLY A 19 11.03 9.66 -30.02
CA GLY A 19 11.86 10.11 -28.90
C GLY A 19 11.31 9.69 -27.54
N MET A 20 10.67 8.51 -27.47
CA MET A 20 9.97 8.05 -26.28
C MET A 20 10.70 6.88 -25.62
N THR A 21 10.81 6.94 -24.30
CA THR A 21 11.30 5.83 -23.48
C THR A 21 10.22 5.48 -22.45
N ILE A 22 9.92 4.20 -22.36
CA ILE A 22 8.96 3.67 -21.39
C ILE A 22 9.72 2.72 -20.48
N VAL A 23 9.59 2.88 -19.17
CA VAL A 23 10.14 1.98 -18.17
C VAL A 23 9.00 1.36 -17.38
N LEU A 24 8.98 0.04 -17.31
CA LEU A 24 8.11 -0.73 -16.43
C LEU A 24 8.98 -1.29 -15.30
N GLN A 25 8.65 -0.96 -14.07
CA GLN A 25 9.44 -1.33 -12.90
C GLN A 25 8.56 -2.02 -11.88
N LYS A 26 9.02 -3.16 -11.38
CA LYS A 26 8.38 -3.85 -10.26
C LYS A 26 9.20 -3.68 -8.99
N ALA A 27 8.49 -3.65 -7.88
CA ALA A 27 9.11 -3.70 -6.55
C ALA A 27 8.26 -4.59 -5.64
N CYS A 28 8.91 -5.19 -4.66
CA CYS A 28 8.24 -6.06 -3.71
C CYS A 28 8.67 -5.77 -2.29
N VAL A 29 7.81 -6.14 -1.36
CA VAL A 29 8.11 -6.20 0.07
C VAL A 29 7.54 -7.50 0.62
N CYS A 30 8.32 -8.20 1.43
CA CYS A 30 7.82 -9.38 2.14
C CYS A 30 6.93 -8.90 3.31
N ILE A 31 5.74 -9.49 3.42
CA ILE A 31 4.81 -9.11 4.50
C ILE A 31 5.44 -9.35 5.88
N ASP A 32 6.21 -10.43 6.03
CA ASP A 32 6.87 -10.76 7.30
C ASP A 32 7.94 -9.73 7.71
N ASP A 33 8.50 -8.98 6.76
CA ASP A 33 9.51 -7.95 7.04
C ASP A 33 8.91 -6.64 7.55
N VAL A 34 7.59 -6.49 7.50
CA VAL A 34 6.87 -5.33 8.01
C VAL A 34 6.08 -5.77 9.24
N GLU A 35 6.64 -5.56 10.43
CA GLU A 35 6.12 -6.12 11.68
C GLU A 35 4.64 -5.82 11.90
N GLY A 36 4.22 -4.58 11.79
CA GLY A 36 2.81 -4.19 11.97
C GLY A 36 1.88 -4.86 10.95
N LEU A 37 2.32 -4.97 9.71
CA LEU A 37 1.55 -5.62 8.65
C LEU A 37 1.50 -7.14 8.87
N SER A 38 2.61 -7.74 9.25
CA SER A 38 2.71 -9.16 9.56
C SER A 38 1.77 -9.54 10.71
N ASN A 39 1.77 -8.76 11.78
CA ASN A 39 0.88 -8.98 12.91
C ASN A 39 -0.59 -8.86 12.51
N ALA A 40 -0.96 -7.81 11.78
CA ALA A 40 -2.32 -7.62 11.30
C ALA A 40 -2.75 -8.76 10.38
N PHE A 41 -1.89 -9.17 9.46
CA PHE A 41 -2.15 -10.24 8.51
C PHE A 41 -2.35 -11.59 9.22
N ASN A 42 -1.54 -11.90 10.21
CA ASN A 42 -1.59 -13.19 10.90
C ASN A 42 -2.66 -13.27 11.99
N LEU A 43 -2.96 -12.15 12.67
CA LEU A 43 -3.82 -12.15 13.84
C LEU A 43 -5.26 -11.69 13.55
N ILE A 44 -5.48 -10.98 12.45
CA ILE A 44 -6.77 -10.38 12.14
C ILE A 44 -7.32 -10.94 10.84
N PRO A 45 -8.28 -11.89 10.89
CA PRO A 45 -8.80 -12.54 9.68
C PRO A 45 -9.36 -11.57 8.63
N ALA A 46 -10.02 -10.49 9.05
CA ALA A 46 -10.57 -9.51 8.12
C ALA A 46 -9.46 -8.77 7.34
N VAL A 47 -8.35 -8.45 7.99
CA VAL A 47 -7.18 -7.83 7.34
C VAL A 47 -6.53 -8.82 6.37
N ARG A 48 -6.36 -10.07 6.79
CA ARG A 48 -5.82 -11.12 5.93
C ARG A 48 -6.65 -11.29 4.66
N SER A 49 -7.96 -11.35 4.80
CA SER A 49 -8.88 -11.47 3.65
C SER A 49 -8.76 -10.28 2.70
N LEU A 50 -8.66 -9.06 3.24
CA LEU A 50 -8.52 -7.85 2.44
C LEU A 50 -7.20 -7.85 1.66
N ILE A 51 -6.10 -8.23 2.30
CA ILE A 51 -4.78 -8.25 1.68
C ILE A 51 -4.71 -9.35 0.61
N THR A 52 -5.16 -10.57 0.92
CA THR A 52 -5.08 -11.68 -0.04
C THR A 52 -5.96 -11.48 -1.27
N ALA A 53 -7.02 -10.69 -1.16
CA ALA A 53 -7.88 -10.32 -2.28
C ALA A 53 -7.31 -9.17 -3.12
N HIS A 54 -6.27 -8.49 -2.65
CA HIS A 54 -5.70 -7.36 -3.37
C HIS A 54 -4.80 -7.83 -4.52
N ASN A 55 -4.80 -7.07 -5.62
CA ASN A 55 -4.00 -7.40 -6.81
C ASN A 55 -2.49 -7.43 -6.55
N SER A 56 -2.02 -6.73 -5.53
CA SER A 56 -0.60 -6.69 -5.17
C SER A 56 -0.13 -7.91 -4.39
N TYR A 57 -1.06 -8.73 -3.87
CA TYR A 57 -0.70 -9.90 -3.09
C TYR A 57 -0.13 -11.01 -3.97
N TYR A 58 0.99 -11.58 -3.52
CA TYR A 58 1.63 -12.70 -4.18
C TYR A 58 2.21 -13.65 -3.13
N GLU A 59 1.97 -14.93 -3.32
CA GLU A 59 2.55 -15.98 -2.47
C GLU A 59 3.45 -16.85 -3.33
N ASP A 60 4.69 -17.09 -2.88
CA ASP A 60 5.65 -17.88 -3.63
C ASP A 60 5.44 -19.40 -3.41
N GLU A 61 6.29 -20.22 -4.06
CA GLU A 61 6.23 -21.67 -3.97
C GLU A 61 6.42 -22.20 -2.55
N ASN A 62 7.13 -21.43 -1.71
CA ASN A 62 7.41 -21.79 -0.32
C ASN A 62 6.36 -21.25 0.67
N GLY A 63 5.30 -20.62 0.16
CA GLY A 63 4.27 -20.04 1.00
C GLY A 63 4.61 -18.68 1.61
N VAL A 64 5.67 -18.05 1.13
CA VAL A 64 6.05 -16.70 1.60
C VAL A 64 5.20 -15.65 0.90
N ALA A 65 4.59 -14.76 1.68
CA ALA A 65 3.69 -13.73 1.20
C ALA A 65 4.41 -12.43 0.90
N TYR A 66 4.15 -11.88 -0.28
CA TYR A 66 4.74 -10.62 -0.75
C TYR A 66 3.65 -9.67 -1.23
N LEU A 67 3.97 -8.39 -1.17
CA LEU A 67 3.25 -7.35 -1.91
C LEU A 67 4.12 -6.91 -3.08
N VAL A 68 3.56 -6.94 -4.29
CA VAL A 68 4.27 -6.59 -5.52
C VAL A 68 3.57 -5.40 -6.16
N PHE A 69 4.32 -4.35 -6.43
CA PHE A 69 3.81 -3.14 -7.08
C PHE A 69 4.54 -2.93 -8.40
N GLU A 70 3.79 -2.58 -9.44
CA GLU A 70 4.35 -2.28 -10.75
C GLU A 70 4.09 -0.83 -11.11
N GLY A 71 5.14 -0.12 -11.47
CA GLY A 71 5.07 1.27 -11.90
C GLY A 71 5.50 1.46 -13.33
N LYS A 72 4.97 2.48 -13.98
CA LYS A 72 5.28 2.86 -15.35
C LYS A 72 5.72 4.31 -15.38
N GLY A 73 6.82 4.53 -16.08
CA GLY A 73 7.33 5.86 -16.36
C GLY A 73 7.53 6.06 -17.85
N ILE A 74 7.17 7.24 -18.34
CA ILE A 74 7.31 7.60 -19.75
C ILE A 74 8.07 8.91 -19.81
N SER A 75 9.08 8.95 -20.68
CA SER A 75 9.80 10.16 -21.05
C SER A 75 9.59 10.39 -22.55
N ARG A 76 9.35 11.62 -22.91
CA ARG A 76 9.19 12.05 -24.32
C ARG A 76 10.13 13.19 -24.63
N CYS A 77 10.86 13.07 -25.72
CA CYS A 77 11.69 14.14 -26.21
C CYS A 77 10.79 15.20 -26.89
N ASN A 78 11.07 16.47 -26.63
CA ASN A 78 10.39 17.56 -27.32
C ASN A 78 10.89 17.63 -28.76
N HIS A 79 10.05 18.03 -29.72
CA HIS A 79 10.41 18.11 -31.15
C HIS A 79 11.61 19.03 -31.42
N GLU A 80 11.85 20.01 -30.55
CA GLU A 80 12.93 20.96 -30.67
C GLU A 80 14.25 20.43 -30.07
N ASP A 81 14.19 19.37 -29.29
CA ASP A 81 15.34 18.82 -28.58
C ASP A 81 15.93 17.62 -29.32
N THR A 82 17.25 17.46 -29.19
CA THR A 82 17.91 16.25 -29.64
C THR A 82 17.61 15.12 -28.66
N TYR A 83 17.11 13.98 -29.16
CA TYR A 83 16.84 12.82 -28.33
C TYR A 83 18.12 12.27 -27.70
N ASP A 84 18.13 12.18 -26.40
CA ASP A 84 19.20 11.57 -25.61
C ASP A 84 18.63 10.38 -24.81
N GLU A 85 19.05 9.17 -25.21
CA GLU A 85 18.58 7.94 -24.60
C GLU A 85 18.86 7.88 -23.10
N LYS A 86 20.02 8.38 -22.67
CA LYS A 86 20.43 8.33 -21.25
C LYS A 86 19.56 9.22 -20.40
N ILE A 87 19.27 10.43 -20.87
CA ILE A 87 18.39 11.38 -20.17
C ILE A 87 16.96 10.84 -20.18
N GLY A 88 16.47 10.39 -21.31
CA GLY A 88 15.16 9.79 -21.46
C GLY A 88 14.95 8.61 -20.53
N PHE A 89 15.94 7.72 -20.45
CA PHE A 89 15.90 6.58 -19.55
C PHE A 89 15.83 7.00 -18.07
N ARG A 90 16.68 7.93 -17.66
CA ARG A 90 16.71 8.41 -16.26
C ARG A 90 15.37 9.02 -15.85
N ILE A 91 14.78 9.82 -16.70
CA ILE A 91 13.48 10.44 -16.44
C ILE A 91 12.39 9.37 -16.33
N ALA A 92 12.35 8.44 -17.30
CA ALA A 92 11.36 7.37 -17.32
C ALA A 92 11.51 6.44 -16.11
N GLU A 93 12.74 6.08 -15.75
CA GLU A 93 13.01 5.26 -14.56
C GLU A 93 12.54 5.94 -13.29
N THR A 94 12.87 7.22 -13.10
CA THR A 94 12.44 7.97 -11.92
C THR A 94 10.92 8.05 -11.84
N ARG A 95 10.26 8.27 -12.96
CA ARG A 95 8.79 8.30 -13.02
C ARG A 95 8.17 6.93 -12.71
N ALA A 96 8.80 5.84 -13.18
CA ALA A 96 8.36 4.49 -12.88
C ALA A 96 8.49 4.18 -11.38
N GLN A 97 9.61 4.55 -10.77
CA GLN A 97 9.83 4.37 -9.33
C GLN A 97 8.82 5.19 -8.51
N LYS A 98 8.56 6.43 -8.92
CA LYS A 98 7.55 7.26 -8.28
C LYS A 98 6.16 6.62 -8.36
N ASP A 99 5.82 6.04 -9.48
CA ASP A 99 4.54 5.35 -9.66
C ASP A 99 4.42 4.13 -8.74
N VAL A 100 5.51 3.37 -8.59
CA VAL A 100 5.60 2.25 -7.62
C VAL A 100 5.32 2.76 -6.20
N PHE A 101 6.01 3.83 -5.79
CA PHE A 101 5.83 4.39 -4.44
C PHE A 101 4.41 4.90 -4.23
N ASN A 102 3.81 5.54 -5.22
CA ASN A 102 2.42 6.01 -5.14
C ASN A 102 1.44 4.85 -4.96
N LYS A 103 1.64 3.75 -5.67
CA LYS A 103 0.80 2.55 -5.54
C LYS A 103 0.96 1.89 -4.19
N ALA A 104 2.19 1.79 -3.70
CA ALA A 104 2.47 1.28 -2.36
C ALA A 104 1.84 2.16 -1.29
N ALA A 105 1.98 3.48 -1.38
CA ALA A 105 1.38 4.41 -0.44
C ALA A 105 -0.15 4.28 -0.43
N LYS A 106 -0.77 4.15 -1.59
CA LYS A 106 -2.22 3.95 -1.69
C LYS A 106 -2.66 2.65 -1.01
N PHE A 107 -1.91 1.57 -1.19
CA PHE A 107 -2.19 0.29 -0.54
C PHE A 107 -2.11 0.42 0.98
N PHE A 108 -1.00 0.96 1.51
CA PHE A 108 -0.81 1.09 2.95
C PHE A 108 -1.80 2.05 3.59
N ASN A 109 -2.15 3.15 2.91
CA ASN A 109 -3.22 4.04 3.35
C ASN A 109 -4.56 3.32 3.44
N GLY A 110 -4.87 2.49 2.47
CA GLY A 110 -6.10 1.69 2.46
C GLY A 110 -6.16 0.71 3.62
N ILE A 111 -5.07 0.02 3.91
CA ILE A 111 -4.99 -0.91 5.04
C ILE A 111 -5.11 -0.17 6.38
N THR A 112 -4.39 0.94 6.53
CA THR A 112 -4.46 1.77 7.74
C THR A 112 -5.88 2.26 7.99
N TYR A 113 -6.53 2.80 6.96
CA TYR A 113 -7.91 3.27 7.05
C TYR A 113 -8.86 2.14 7.44
N PHE A 114 -8.69 0.96 6.86
CA PHE A 114 -9.53 -0.20 7.17
C PHE A 114 -9.38 -0.62 8.63
N ILE A 115 -8.13 -0.69 9.12
CA ILE A 115 -7.86 -1.06 10.52
C ILE A 115 -8.49 -0.03 11.47
N GLU A 116 -8.29 1.26 11.23
CA GLU A 116 -8.87 2.32 12.05
C GLU A 116 -10.39 2.25 12.07
N LYS A 117 -11.01 2.07 10.90
CA LYS A 117 -12.46 2.06 10.78
C LYS A 117 -13.10 0.86 11.47
N VAL A 118 -12.56 -0.33 11.22
CA VAL A 118 -13.17 -1.58 11.72
C VAL A 118 -12.95 -1.75 13.22
N PHE A 119 -11.74 -1.45 13.71
CA PHE A 119 -11.40 -1.69 15.12
C PHE A 119 -11.77 -0.52 16.00
N TYR A 120 -11.44 0.70 15.58
CA TYR A 120 -11.71 1.88 16.38
C TYR A 120 -13.22 2.10 16.58
N ASP A 121 -14.01 2.00 15.52
CA ASP A 121 -15.45 2.23 15.59
C ASP A 121 -16.11 1.18 16.50
N ASP A 122 -15.76 -0.09 16.37
CA ASP A 122 -16.28 -1.16 17.22
C ASP A 122 -15.94 -0.95 18.70
N LEU A 123 -14.69 -0.57 18.98
CA LEU A 123 -14.26 -0.30 20.36
C LEU A 123 -14.97 0.93 20.93
N MET A 124 -15.16 1.97 20.13
CA MET A 124 -15.85 3.18 20.57
C MET A 124 -17.34 2.91 20.81
N ASP A 125 -18.00 2.14 19.97
CA ASP A 125 -19.39 1.73 20.18
C ASP A 125 -19.53 0.92 21.47
N LYS A 126 -18.64 -0.01 21.73
CA LYS A 126 -18.65 -0.80 22.96
C LYS A 126 -18.43 0.08 24.19
N LEU A 127 -17.47 0.99 24.14
CA LEU A 127 -17.18 1.92 25.21
C LEU A 127 -18.39 2.79 25.52
N THR A 128 -19.05 3.33 24.49
CA THR A 128 -20.24 4.17 24.64
C THR A 128 -21.38 3.38 25.31
N THR A 129 -21.62 2.15 24.85
CA THR A 129 -22.65 1.27 25.41
C THR A 129 -22.41 0.98 26.90
N ILE A 130 -21.16 0.68 27.25
CA ILE A 130 -20.79 0.40 28.66
C ILE A 130 -20.91 1.65 29.51
N THR A 131 -20.48 2.80 29.00
CA THR A 131 -20.59 4.09 29.70
C THR A 131 -22.05 4.46 29.96
N ASP A 132 -22.92 4.29 28.98
CA ASP A 132 -24.36 4.51 29.13
C ASP A 132 -24.95 3.60 30.22
N ALA A 133 -24.49 2.35 30.30
CA ALA A 133 -24.92 1.42 31.36
C ALA A 133 -24.47 1.88 32.74
N VAL A 134 -23.26 2.46 32.87
CA VAL A 134 -22.82 3.06 34.14
C VAL A 134 -23.74 4.21 34.57
N TYR A 135 -24.06 5.12 33.65
CA TYR A 135 -24.99 6.23 33.95
C TYR A 135 -26.36 5.73 34.34
N ALA A 136 -26.88 4.71 33.67
CA ALA A 136 -28.17 4.10 34.01
C ALA A 136 -28.14 3.50 35.42
N CYS A 137 -27.06 2.86 35.83
CA CYS A 137 -26.91 2.34 37.21
C CYS A 137 -26.86 3.45 38.23
N ASN A 138 -26.18 4.57 37.94
CA ASN A 138 -26.11 5.72 38.83
C ASN A 138 -27.53 6.34 39.03
N ASP A 139 -28.30 6.49 37.98
CA ASP A 139 -29.68 7.00 38.06
C ASP A 139 -30.55 6.06 38.85
N HIS A 140 -30.44 4.75 38.67
CA HIS A 140 -31.18 3.75 39.41
C HIS A 140 -30.86 3.80 40.91
N GLU A 141 -29.58 3.99 41.25
CA GLU A 141 -29.15 4.14 42.65
C GLU A 141 -29.78 5.36 43.32
N LEU A 142 -29.90 6.48 42.60
CA LEU A 142 -30.57 7.67 43.10
C LEU A 142 -32.05 7.43 43.36
N ASP A 143 -32.71 6.65 42.49
CA ASP A 143 -34.14 6.31 42.65
C ASP A 143 -34.39 5.40 43.86
N ILE A 144 -33.45 4.57 44.24
CA ILE A 144 -33.54 3.68 45.41
C ILE A 144 -33.45 4.48 46.71
N LYS A 145 -32.68 5.55 46.74
CA LYS A 145 -32.48 6.40 47.91
C LYS A 145 -33.66 7.35 48.10
#